data_451565ddbc33308c3cd96c510e3d86bd
#
_entry.id   451565ddbc33308c3cd96c510e3d86bd
#
_cell.length_a   1.000
_cell.length_b   1.000
_cell.length_c   1.000
_cell.angle_alpha   90.00
_cell.angle_beta   90.00
_cell.angle_gamma   90.00
#
_symmetry.space_group_name_H-M   'P 1'
#
loop_
_entity.id
_entity.type
_entity.pdbx_description
1 polymer ?
#
loop_
_entity_poly.entity_id
_entity_poly.type
_entity_poly.pdbx_seq_one_letter_code
_entity_poly.pdbx_strand_id
1 'polypeptide(L)'
;MNNPLVSIIVPVYNVQNSVARCLESICAQTWKNIEVILVNDGSRDESFSICEQFREKDPRIVLVDKSNSGVSETRNCGMSLARGKYVQFVDSDDYLDPDFTERLVTAAEANNADLVIAPYWICLLYTSDA
;
A
#
# COMPACT_ATOMS: atom_id res chain seq x y z
N MET A 1 -20.01 8.72 -10.90
CA MET A 1 -19.13 8.69 -9.74
C MET A 1 -17.71 8.31 -10.14
N ASN A 2 -16.74 9.00 -9.58
CA ASN A 2 -15.36 8.69 -9.88
C ASN A 2 -14.92 7.38 -9.25
N ASN A 3 -14.00 6.73 -9.93
CA ASN A 3 -13.40 5.49 -9.44
C ASN A 3 -11.89 5.69 -9.45
N PRO A 4 -11.36 6.59 -8.60
CA PRO A 4 -9.94 6.92 -8.65
C PRO A 4 -9.05 5.74 -8.27
N LEU A 5 -7.90 5.68 -8.90
CA LEU A 5 -6.88 4.69 -8.55
C LEU A 5 -6.21 5.10 -7.25
N VAL A 6 -6.05 4.16 -6.35
CA VAL A 6 -5.32 4.35 -5.10
C VAL A 6 -4.04 3.53 -5.15
N SER A 7 -2.92 4.17 -4.90
CA SER A 7 -1.63 3.49 -4.81
C SER A 7 -1.37 3.16 -3.34
N ILE A 8 -1.35 1.88 -3.03
CA ILE A 8 -1.09 1.41 -1.66
C ILE A 8 0.36 1.00 -1.58
N ILE A 9 1.12 1.72 -0.77
CA ILE A 9 2.57 1.51 -0.63
C ILE A 9 2.84 0.75 0.65
N VAL A 10 3.53 -0.37 0.53
CA VAL A 10 3.83 -1.26 1.66
C VAL A 10 5.33 -1.48 1.72
N PRO A 11 6.02 -0.82 2.66
CA PRO A 11 7.43 -1.14 2.91
C PRO A 11 7.54 -2.51 3.54
N VAL A 12 8.46 -3.32 3.05
CA VAL A 12 8.64 -4.70 3.50
C VAL A 12 10.10 -4.88 3.97
N TYR A 13 10.25 -5.25 5.24
CA TYR A 13 11.58 -5.55 5.78
C TYR A 13 11.45 -6.56 6.92
N ASN A 14 11.87 -7.80 6.67
CA ASN A 14 11.89 -8.87 7.69
C ASN A 14 10.57 -9.04 8.43
N VAL A 15 9.49 -9.22 7.67
CA VAL A 15 8.12 -9.35 8.20
C VAL A 15 7.45 -10.65 7.76
N GLN A 16 8.25 -11.74 7.65
CA GLN A 16 7.72 -13.01 7.13
C GLN A 16 6.53 -13.55 7.91
N ASN A 17 6.41 -13.19 9.18
CA ASN A 17 5.32 -13.72 10.03
C ASN A 17 4.02 -12.91 9.92
N SER A 18 4.05 -11.76 9.28
CA SER A 18 2.88 -10.85 9.24
C SER A 18 2.51 -10.40 7.83
N VAL A 19 3.45 -10.41 6.90
CA VAL A 19 3.23 -9.80 5.59
C VAL A 19 2.11 -10.47 4.81
N ALA A 20 1.93 -11.79 4.91
CA ALA A 20 0.85 -12.48 4.21
C ALA A 20 -0.51 -11.97 4.65
N ARG A 21 -0.72 -11.82 5.96
CA ARG A 21 -1.98 -11.31 6.50
C ARG A 21 -2.23 -9.87 6.03
N CYS A 22 -1.18 -9.06 6.03
CA CYS A 22 -1.27 -7.69 5.54
C CYS A 22 -1.74 -7.67 4.08
N LEU A 23 -1.08 -8.46 3.23
CA LEU A 23 -1.39 -8.48 1.80
C LEU A 23 -2.76 -9.06 1.51
N GLU A 24 -3.18 -10.09 2.25
CA GLU A 24 -4.52 -10.62 2.12
C GLU A 24 -5.58 -9.56 2.39
N SER A 25 -5.37 -8.75 3.44
CA SER A 25 -6.33 -7.70 3.77
C SER A 25 -6.35 -6.59 2.73
N ILE A 26 -5.22 -6.31 2.10
CA ILE A 26 -5.14 -5.30 1.05
C ILE A 26 -5.82 -5.79 -0.23
N CYS A 27 -5.53 -7.02 -0.63
CA CYS A 27 -6.11 -7.59 -1.85
C CYS A 27 -7.61 -7.80 -1.74
N ALA A 28 -8.13 -7.91 -0.52
CA ALA A 28 -9.55 -8.13 -0.26
C ALA A 28 -10.33 -6.83 -0.02
N GLN A 29 -9.72 -5.67 -0.19
CA GLN A 29 -10.41 -4.40 0.02
C GLN A 29 -11.62 -4.25 -0.90
N THR A 30 -12.68 -3.65 -0.38
CA THR A 30 -13.89 -3.39 -1.17
C THR A 30 -13.65 -2.38 -2.28
N TRP A 31 -12.72 -1.43 -2.08
CA TRP A 31 -12.29 -0.55 -3.16
C TRP A 31 -11.37 -1.32 -4.09
N LYS A 32 -11.81 -1.58 -5.32
CA LYS A 32 -11.11 -2.50 -6.22
C LYS A 32 -10.07 -1.84 -7.10
N ASN A 33 -10.19 -0.55 -7.35
CA ASN A 33 -9.26 0.16 -8.24
C ASN A 33 -8.02 0.60 -7.45
N ILE A 34 -7.14 -0.35 -7.21
CA ILE A 34 -5.91 -0.14 -6.45
C ILE A 34 -4.72 -0.68 -7.23
N GLU A 35 -3.56 -0.10 -6.98
CA GLU A 35 -2.27 -0.74 -7.28
C GLU A 35 -1.56 -0.88 -5.96
N VAL A 36 -0.89 -2.00 -5.77
CA VAL A 36 -0.19 -2.31 -4.52
C VAL A 36 1.30 -2.31 -4.82
N ILE A 37 2.02 -1.38 -4.24
CA ILE A 37 3.46 -1.24 -4.47
C ILE A 37 4.19 -1.77 -3.25
N LEU A 38 4.75 -2.97 -3.39
CA LEU A 38 5.51 -3.62 -2.34
C LEU A 38 6.98 -3.30 -2.56
N VAL A 39 7.61 -2.65 -1.61
CA VAL A 39 9.02 -2.29 -1.72
C VAL A 39 9.79 -3.08 -0.68
N ASN A 40 10.50 -4.11 -1.14
CA ASN A 40 11.32 -4.94 -0.26
C ASN A 40 12.64 -4.23 0.00
N ASP A 41 12.89 -3.91 1.26
CA ASP A 41 14.05 -3.13 1.68
C ASP A 41 15.18 -4.05 2.16
N GLY A 42 15.57 -5.00 1.31
CA GLY A 42 16.66 -5.89 1.60
C GLY A 42 16.36 -6.92 2.68
N SER A 43 15.15 -7.47 2.70
CA SER A 43 14.79 -8.51 3.67
C SER A 43 15.70 -9.71 3.55
N ARG A 44 16.07 -10.30 4.69
CA ARG A 44 16.92 -11.48 4.75
C ARG A 44 16.13 -12.75 5.08
N ASP A 45 14.84 -12.62 5.31
CA ASP A 45 13.96 -13.74 5.62
C ASP A 45 13.10 -14.08 4.40
N GLU A 46 11.97 -14.75 4.59
CA GLU A 46 11.08 -15.19 3.51
C GLU A 46 10.12 -14.11 3.02
N SER A 47 10.25 -12.87 3.50
CA SER A 47 9.33 -11.79 3.13
C SER A 47 9.25 -11.60 1.62
N PHE A 48 10.38 -11.59 0.93
CA PHE A 48 10.39 -11.36 -0.52
C PHE A 48 9.66 -12.47 -1.26
N SER A 49 9.91 -13.73 -0.90
CA SER A 49 9.27 -14.85 -1.59
C SER A 49 7.77 -14.88 -1.35
N ILE A 50 7.32 -14.47 -0.16
CA ILE A 50 5.88 -14.34 0.12
C ILE A 50 5.27 -13.26 -0.77
N CYS A 51 5.94 -12.12 -0.91
CA CYS A 51 5.49 -11.04 -1.78
C CYS A 51 5.41 -11.50 -3.24
N GLU A 52 6.38 -12.29 -3.70
CA GLU A 52 6.36 -12.83 -5.06
C GLU A 52 5.15 -13.71 -5.30
N GLN A 53 4.78 -14.53 -4.32
CA GLN A 53 3.60 -15.39 -4.43
C GLN A 53 2.32 -14.58 -4.60
N PHE A 54 2.19 -13.49 -3.86
CA PHE A 54 1.03 -12.60 -3.99
C PHE A 54 1.02 -11.89 -5.34
N ARG A 55 2.17 -11.44 -5.81
CA ARG A 55 2.28 -10.77 -7.10
C ARG A 55 1.84 -11.71 -8.24
N GLU A 56 2.17 -12.97 -8.16
CA GLU A 56 1.76 -13.94 -9.18
C GLU A 56 0.26 -14.13 -9.24
N LYS A 57 -0.44 -13.95 -8.10
CA LYS A 57 -1.87 -14.17 -8.01
C LYS A 57 -2.70 -12.92 -8.28
N ASP A 58 -2.12 -11.73 -8.06
CA ASP A 58 -2.85 -10.47 -8.21
C ASP A 58 -2.06 -9.53 -9.11
N PRO A 59 -2.55 -9.25 -10.32
CA PRO A 59 -1.84 -8.40 -11.28
C PRO A 59 -1.75 -6.93 -10.85
N ARG A 60 -2.46 -6.53 -9.82
CA ARG A 60 -2.39 -5.15 -9.30
C ARG A 60 -1.14 -4.92 -8.46
N ILE A 61 -0.41 -5.97 -8.13
CA ILE A 61 0.78 -5.87 -7.28
C ILE A 61 2.03 -5.60 -8.11
N VAL A 62 2.75 -4.58 -7.71
CA VAL A 62 4.08 -4.25 -8.23
C VAL A 62 5.08 -4.54 -7.11
N LEU A 63 6.08 -5.37 -7.38
CA LEU A 63 7.08 -5.74 -6.39
C LEU A 63 8.43 -5.15 -6.79
N VAL A 64 9.00 -4.39 -5.88
CA VAL A 64 10.32 -3.78 -6.06
C VAL A 64 11.27 -4.36 -5.02
N ASP A 65 12.43 -4.80 -5.48
CA ASP A 65 13.49 -5.30 -4.60
C ASP A 65 14.64 -4.31 -4.62
N LYS A 66 15.03 -3.83 -3.45
CA LYS A 66 16.12 -2.87 -3.34
C LYS A 66 17.03 -3.24 -2.16
N SER A 67 18.24 -2.71 -2.17
CA SER A 67 19.14 -2.89 -1.04
C SER A 67 18.63 -2.09 0.16
N ASN A 68 18.93 -2.57 1.36
CA ASN A 68 18.45 -1.94 2.59
C ASN A 68 18.94 -0.51 2.70
N SER A 69 18.00 0.41 2.93
CA SER A 69 18.31 1.84 3.07
C SER A 69 17.40 2.54 4.07
N GLY A 70 16.49 1.79 4.71
CA GLY A 70 15.61 2.35 5.73
C GLY A 70 14.21 2.66 5.23
N VAL A 71 13.30 2.85 6.18
CA VAL A 71 11.87 2.97 5.87
C VAL A 71 11.55 4.25 5.09
N SER A 72 12.24 5.35 5.38
CA SER A 72 11.98 6.62 4.66
C SER A 72 12.32 6.51 3.18
N GLU A 73 13.49 5.95 2.86
CA GLU A 73 13.89 5.75 1.47
C GLU A 73 12.97 4.74 0.78
N THR A 74 12.53 3.74 1.51
CA THR A 74 11.62 2.72 0.99
C THR A 74 10.27 3.33 0.64
N ARG A 75 9.73 4.18 1.50
CA ARG A 75 8.49 4.90 1.22
C ARG A 75 8.66 5.84 0.03
N ASN A 76 9.79 6.55 -0.05
CA ASN A 76 10.07 7.43 -1.17
C ASN A 76 10.15 6.66 -2.49
N CYS A 77 10.74 5.48 -2.46
CA CYS A 77 10.79 4.61 -3.63
C CYS A 77 9.38 4.27 -4.11
N GLY A 78 8.51 3.85 -3.16
CA GLY A 78 7.12 3.55 -3.49
C GLY A 78 6.37 4.76 -4.05
N MET A 79 6.59 5.92 -3.44
CA MET A 79 5.96 7.16 -3.89
C MET A 79 6.35 7.49 -5.33
N SER A 80 7.61 7.29 -5.69
CA SER A 80 8.08 7.59 -7.04
C SER A 80 7.44 6.73 -8.11
N LEU A 81 6.90 5.57 -7.72
CA LEU A 81 6.26 4.63 -8.62
C LEU A 81 4.73 4.75 -8.63
N ALA A 82 4.17 5.49 -7.68
CA ALA A 82 2.73 5.61 -7.53
C ALA A 82 2.10 6.34 -8.71
N ARG A 83 1.02 5.78 -9.26
CA ARG A 83 0.28 6.35 -10.38
C ARG A 83 -1.13 6.75 -9.98
N GLY A 84 -1.54 6.44 -8.76
CA GLY A 84 -2.88 6.71 -8.29
C GLY A 84 -3.15 8.18 -8.03
N LYS A 85 -4.43 8.51 -8.00
CA LYS A 85 -4.86 9.83 -7.57
C LYS A 85 -4.55 10.04 -6.10
N TYR A 86 -4.65 8.96 -5.32
CA TYR A 86 -4.37 8.97 -3.89
C TYR A 86 -3.28 7.96 -3.56
N VAL A 87 -2.55 8.23 -2.50
CA VAL A 87 -1.52 7.34 -1.98
C VAL A 87 -1.85 6.96 -0.55
N GLN A 88 -1.78 5.68 -0.26
CA GLN A 88 -2.05 5.13 1.06
C GLN A 88 -0.85 4.32 1.51
N PHE A 89 -0.34 4.58 2.71
CA PHE A 89 0.75 3.79 3.27
C PHE A 89 0.18 2.77 4.24
N VAL A 90 0.67 1.54 4.15
CA VAL A 90 0.27 0.46 5.05
C VAL A 90 1.53 -0.22 5.56
N ASP A 91 1.67 -0.33 6.88
CA ASP A 91 2.78 -1.07 7.47
C ASP A 91 2.57 -2.56 7.25
N SER A 92 3.63 -3.26 6.92
CA SER A 92 3.55 -4.68 6.55
C SER A 92 3.26 -5.61 7.72
N ASP A 93 3.29 -5.11 8.95
CA ASP A 93 2.88 -5.86 10.14
C ASP A 93 1.44 -5.56 10.58
N ASP A 94 0.73 -4.73 9.82
CA ASP A 94 -0.67 -4.41 10.06
C ASP A 94 -1.58 -5.14 9.08
N TYR A 95 -2.87 -5.04 9.32
CA TYR A 95 -3.89 -5.52 8.39
C TYR A 95 -5.09 -4.60 8.43
N LEU A 96 -5.87 -4.59 7.37
CA LEU A 96 -6.95 -3.62 7.19
C LEU A 96 -8.31 -4.25 7.31
N ASP A 97 -9.29 -3.49 7.82
CA ASP A 97 -10.69 -3.85 7.67
C ASP A 97 -11.06 -3.87 6.19
N PRO A 98 -12.01 -4.71 5.77
CA PRO A 98 -12.32 -4.88 4.34
C PRO A 98 -12.72 -3.60 3.61
N ASP A 99 -13.33 -2.64 4.29
CA ASP A 99 -13.80 -1.40 3.67
C ASP A 99 -12.93 -0.19 4.00
N PHE A 100 -11.73 -0.41 4.52
CA PHE A 100 -10.90 0.68 5.02
C PHE A 100 -10.53 1.67 3.92
N THR A 101 -10.02 1.17 2.80
CA THR A 101 -9.63 2.02 1.67
C THR A 101 -10.84 2.74 1.08
N GLU A 102 -11.97 2.05 0.97
CA GLU A 102 -13.18 2.67 0.46
C GLU A 102 -13.64 3.83 1.34
N ARG A 103 -13.58 3.66 2.66
CA ARG A 103 -13.95 4.73 3.59
C ARG A 103 -13.02 5.93 3.46
N LEU A 104 -11.72 5.68 3.29
CA LEU A 104 -10.77 6.77 3.13
C LEU A 104 -10.97 7.52 1.83
N VAL A 105 -11.18 6.81 0.73
CA VAL A 105 -11.42 7.43 -0.57
C VAL A 105 -12.71 8.22 -0.55
N THR A 106 -13.77 7.64 0.02
CA THR A 106 -15.07 8.31 0.11
C THR A 106 -14.95 9.61 0.90
N ALA A 107 -14.24 9.57 2.03
CA ALA A 107 -14.03 10.77 2.85
C ALA A 107 -13.21 11.82 2.09
N ALA A 108 -12.15 11.39 1.41
CA ALA A 108 -11.30 12.31 0.66
C ALA A 108 -12.05 12.97 -0.49
N GLU A 109 -12.84 12.19 -1.25
CA GLU A 109 -13.61 12.73 -2.38
C GLU A 109 -14.72 13.66 -1.89
N ALA A 110 -15.40 13.30 -0.82
CA ALA A 110 -16.52 14.10 -0.28
C ALA A 110 -16.04 15.44 0.28
N ASN A 111 -14.85 15.47 0.86
CA ASN A 111 -14.32 16.65 1.54
C ASN A 111 -13.18 17.32 0.79
N ASN A 112 -12.82 16.81 -0.38
CA ASN A 112 -11.71 17.32 -1.16
C ASN A 112 -10.42 17.36 -0.31
N ALA A 113 -10.21 16.32 0.49
CA ALA A 113 -9.15 16.27 1.48
C ALA A 113 -7.91 15.58 0.95
N ASP A 114 -6.75 16.01 1.45
CA ASP A 114 -5.46 15.42 1.10
C ASP A 114 -4.97 14.46 2.18
N LEU A 115 -5.49 14.57 3.40
CA LEU A 115 -5.04 13.79 4.54
C LEU A 115 -6.23 13.23 5.31
N VAL A 116 -6.22 11.93 5.55
CA VAL A 116 -7.21 11.27 6.37
C VAL A 116 -6.47 10.53 7.48
N ILE A 117 -6.92 10.75 8.73
CA ILE A 117 -6.31 10.11 9.90
C ILE A 117 -7.27 9.03 10.39
N ALA A 118 -6.77 7.80 10.44
CA ALA A 118 -7.50 6.67 10.98
C ALA A 118 -7.03 6.41 12.43
N PRO A 119 -7.80 5.64 13.21
CA PRO A 119 -7.48 5.46 14.64
C PRO A 119 -6.08 4.93 14.92
N TYR A 120 -5.52 4.13 14.04
CA TYR A 120 -4.24 3.46 14.33
C TYR A 120 -3.10 3.90 13.44
N TRP A 121 -3.37 4.70 12.40
CA TRP A 121 -2.30 5.16 11.52
C TRP A 121 -2.81 6.28 10.62
N ILE A 122 -1.85 6.95 10.00
CA ILE A 122 -2.10 8.10 9.16
C ILE A 122 -2.00 7.67 7.72
N CYS A 123 -3.07 7.90 6.96
CA CYS A 123 -3.07 7.71 5.53
C CYS A 123 -2.95 9.06 4.85
N LEU A 124 -1.83 9.28 4.19
CA LEU A 124 -1.65 10.48 3.40
C LEU A 124 -2.28 10.25 2.04
N LEU A 125 -3.35 10.98 1.76
CA LEU A 125 -4.00 10.93 0.46
C LEU A 125 -3.72 12.24 -0.23
N TYR A 126 -3.05 12.18 -1.37
CA TYR A 126 -2.83 13.39 -2.15
C TYR A 126 -3.09 13.09 -3.62
N THR A 127 -3.44 14.14 -4.35
CA THR A 127 -3.73 13.99 -5.76
C THR A 127 -2.43 13.91 -6.53
N SER A 128 -2.40 13.05 -7.52
CA SER A 128 -1.23 12.88 -8.38
C SER A 128 -1.31 13.75 -9.62
N ASP A 129 -2.30 14.57 -9.74
CA ASP A 129 -2.39 15.52 -10.86
C ASP A 129 -1.52 16.73 -10.53
N ALA A 130 -0.41 16.74 -11.09
CA ALA A 130 0.48 17.86 -10.91
C ALA A 130 0.25 18.88 -12.01
#